data_d3f44f20ebb73d25f95fb04dc652cf8b
#
_entry.id   d3f44f20ebb73d25f95fb04dc652cf8b
#
_cell.length_a   1.000
_cell.length_b   1.000
_cell.length_c   1.000
_cell.angle_alpha   90.00
_cell.angle_beta   90.00
_cell.angle_gamma   90.00
#
_symmetry.space_group_name_H-M   'P 1'
#
loop_
_entity.id
_entity.type
_entity.pdbx_description
1 polymer ?
#
loop_
_entity_poly.entity_id
_entity_poly.type
_entity_poly.pdbx_seq_one_letter_code
_entity_poly.pdbx_strand_id
1 'polypeptide(L)'
;MPGVAIAGAFEDFFVAIKFDDEYRLKSLLLRGMDPNTVNEQGFPAITFGMMQESPSAVRVLLSSGKLNPDQADRRGETPLMVACTLNKPEWVAALLAKGAQVGEDGQWTALHNAAASGSSESIELLVKSGARIDVLSPNDTTPLMMAAREGREAATRMLLKLGANPGLKNQAGYNAAGYAIKANRKELAFEIMKKERALRTAPLKPNKTN
;
A
#
# COMPACT_ATOMS: atom_id res chain seq x y z
N MET A 1 -36.59 22.26 7.67
CA MET A 1 -35.42 21.92 8.48
C MET A 1 -34.44 21.08 7.67
N PRO A 2 -33.43 21.65 6.98
CA PRO A 2 -32.53 20.88 6.11
C PRO A 2 -31.52 20.00 6.90
N GLY A 3 -31.22 20.31 8.15
CA GLY A 3 -30.18 19.62 8.92
C GLY A 3 -30.46 18.15 9.30
N VAL A 4 -31.72 17.79 9.55
CA VAL A 4 -32.10 16.42 9.96
C VAL A 4 -32.03 15.43 8.78
N ALA A 5 -32.36 15.90 7.56
CA ALA A 5 -32.29 15.08 6.35
C ALA A 5 -30.83 14.76 5.94
N ILE A 6 -29.89 15.66 6.24
CA ILE A 6 -28.47 15.48 5.94
C ILE A 6 -27.82 14.52 6.97
N ALA A 7 -28.17 14.62 8.27
CA ALA A 7 -27.65 13.72 9.30
C ALA A 7 -28.07 12.26 9.03
N GLY A 8 -29.34 12.01 8.70
CA GLY A 8 -29.80 10.66 8.36
C GLY A 8 -29.14 10.10 7.10
N ALA A 9 -28.89 10.93 6.09
CA ALA A 9 -28.20 10.50 4.86
C ALA A 9 -26.73 10.15 5.10
N PHE A 10 -26.05 10.85 6.03
CA PHE A 10 -24.67 10.55 6.42
C PHE A 10 -24.55 9.17 7.12
N GLU A 11 -25.42 8.93 8.13
CA GLU A 11 -25.47 7.64 8.80
C GLU A 11 -25.81 6.50 7.82
N ASP A 12 -26.82 6.71 6.97
CA ASP A 12 -27.25 5.77 5.94
C ASP A 12 -26.12 5.41 4.98
N PHE A 13 -25.25 6.38 4.66
CA PHE A 13 -24.13 6.16 3.76
C PHE A 13 -23.10 5.19 4.35
N PHE A 14 -22.68 5.40 5.61
CA PHE A 14 -21.73 4.49 6.26
C PHE A 14 -22.36 3.16 6.65
N VAL A 15 -23.66 3.12 6.95
CA VAL A 15 -24.41 1.87 7.13
C VAL A 15 -24.44 1.06 5.83
N ALA A 16 -24.72 1.69 4.69
CA ALA A 16 -24.69 1.01 3.40
C ALA A 16 -23.31 0.43 3.07
N ILE A 17 -22.24 1.15 3.38
CA ILE A 17 -20.86 0.67 3.22
C ILE A 17 -20.59 -0.52 4.15
N LYS A 18 -20.93 -0.40 5.43
CA LYS A 18 -20.66 -1.41 6.46
C LYS A 18 -21.35 -2.76 6.15
N PHE A 19 -22.55 -2.72 5.60
CA PHE A 19 -23.32 -3.92 5.26
C PHE A 19 -23.18 -4.34 3.79
N ASP A 20 -22.24 -3.74 3.05
CA ASP A 20 -21.97 -3.99 1.62
C ASP A 20 -23.22 -3.85 0.73
N ASP A 21 -24.14 -2.92 1.11
CA ASP A 21 -25.38 -2.65 0.39
C ASP A 21 -25.10 -1.76 -0.83
N GLU A 22 -24.76 -2.44 -1.93
CA GLU A 22 -24.44 -1.80 -3.21
C GLU A 22 -25.57 -0.90 -3.71
N TYR A 23 -26.81 -1.35 -3.57
CA TYR A 23 -27.96 -0.66 -4.11
C TYR A 23 -28.24 0.65 -3.38
N ARG A 24 -28.22 0.59 -2.04
CA ARG A 24 -28.40 1.76 -1.18
C ARG A 24 -27.28 2.77 -1.38
N LEU A 25 -26.02 2.30 -1.45
CA LEU A 25 -24.86 3.16 -1.66
C LEU A 25 -24.93 3.88 -3.01
N LYS A 26 -25.25 3.18 -4.10
CA LYS A 26 -25.45 3.79 -5.42
C LYS A 26 -26.55 4.86 -5.41
N SER A 27 -27.68 4.56 -4.76
CA SER A 27 -28.78 5.52 -4.64
C SER A 27 -28.36 6.80 -3.91
N LEU A 28 -27.59 6.67 -2.82
CA LEU A 28 -27.09 7.80 -2.05
C LEU A 28 -26.11 8.67 -2.87
N LEU A 29 -25.19 8.05 -3.60
CA LEU A 29 -24.26 8.76 -4.49
C LEU A 29 -24.98 9.49 -5.63
N LEU A 30 -25.99 8.86 -6.23
CA LEU A 30 -26.83 9.49 -7.26
C LEU A 30 -27.63 10.69 -6.73
N ARG A 31 -28.01 10.67 -5.46
CA ARG A 31 -28.69 11.78 -4.77
C ARG A 31 -27.72 12.88 -4.30
N GLY A 32 -26.43 12.77 -4.64
CA GLY A 32 -25.43 13.81 -4.40
C GLY A 32 -24.56 13.60 -3.17
N MET A 33 -24.60 12.42 -2.50
CA MET A 33 -23.63 12.10 -1.44
C MET A 33 -22.23 12.10 -2.03
N ASP A 34 -21.29 12.75 -1.32
CA ASP A 34 -19.90 12.82 -1.73
C ASP A 34 -19.19 11.48 -1.44
N PRO A 35 -18.59 10.80 -2.43
CA PRO A 35 -17.82 9.57 -2.23
C PRO A 35 -16.58 9.77 -1.32
N ASN A 36 -16.16 11.02 -1.13
CA ASN A 36 -15.02 11.39 -0.29
C ASN A 36 -15.40 11.69 1.17
N THR A 37 -16.65 11.44 1.54
CA THR A 37 -17.14 11.66 2.91
C THR A 37 -16.28 10.85 3.90
N VAL A 38 -15.96 11.50 5.03
CA VAL A 38 -15.16 10.92 6.13
C VAL A 38 -16.08 10.65 7.30
N ASN A 39 -15.97 9.46 7.92
CA ASN A 39 -16.78 9.11 9.09
C ASN A 39 -16.29 9.83 10.37
N GLU A 40 -17.04 9.69 11.46
CA GLU A 40 -16.72 10.33 12.76
C GLU A 40 -15.35 9.89 13.32
N GLN A 41 -14.88 8.68 12.98
CA GLN A 41 -13.57 8.15 13.37
C GLN A 41 -12.43 8.69 12.52
N GLY A 42 -12.73 9.41 11.42
CA GLY A 42 -11.75 10.01 10.53
C GLY A 42 -11.34 9.14 9.35
N PHE A 43 -12.08 8.06 9.05
CA PHE A 43 -11.83 7.23 7.89
C PHE A 43 -12.61 7.71 6.67
N PRO A 44 -11.95 7.95 5.51
CA PRO A 44 -12.63 8.14 4.25
C PRO A 44 -13.50 6.93 3.90
N ALA A 45 -14.62 7.16 3.22
CA ALA A 45 -15.60 6.13 2.87
C ALA A 45 -14.96 4.90 2.20
N ILE A 46 -14.03 5.12 1.26
CA ILE A 46 -13.32 4.03 0.57
C ILE A 46 -12.47 3.20 1.53
N THR A 47 -11.69 3.87 2.39
CA THR A 47 -10.85 3.22 3.41
C THR A 47 -11.70 2.45 4.40
N PHE A 48 -12.81 3.05 4.87
CA PHE A 48 -13.76 2.38 5.74
C PHE A 48 -14.35 1.12 5.09
N GLY A 49 -14.77 1.20 3.82
CA GLY A 49 -15.29 0.04 3.07
C GLY A 49 -14.27 -1.08 2.93
N MET A 50 -12.98 -0.74 2.70
CA MET A 50 -11.90 -1.72 2.67
C MET A 50 -11.70 -2.40 4.04
N MET A 51 -11.71 -1.65 5.14
CA MET A 51 -11.57 -2.16 6.51
C MET A 51 -12.77 -3.02 6.95
N GLN A 52 -13.97 -2.76 6.41
CA GLN A 52 -15.16 -3.58 6.67
C GLN A 52 -15.23 -4.82 5.75
N GLU A 53 -14.25 -5.00 4.86
CA GLU A 53 -14.27 -6.05 3.83
C GLU A 53 -15.55 -6.03 2.99
N SER A 54 -15.96 -4.85 2.55
CA SER A 54 -17.18 -4.57 1.78
C SER A 54 -16.85 -4.40 0.28
N PRO A 55 -16.66 -5.48 -0.49
CA PRO A 55 -16.13 -5.41 -1.86
C PRO A 55 -17.07 -4.71 -2.84
N SER A 56 -18.39 -4.83 -2.66
CA SER A 56 -19.35 -4.16 -3.52
C SER A 56 -19.35 -2.66 -3.26
N ALA A 57 -19.29 -2.24 -2.00
CA ALA A 57 -19.18 -0.83 -1.63
C ALA A 57 -17.89 -0.21 -2.16
N VAL A 58 -16.75 -0.90 -1.98
CA VAL A 58 -15.44 -0.46 -2.51
C VAL A 58 -15.51 -0.31 -4.04
N ARG A 59 -16.09 -1.28 -4.76
CA ARG A 59 -16.27 -1.22 -6.21
C ARG A 59 -17.13 -0.02 -6.63
N VAL A 60 -18.23 0.23 -5.93
CA VAL A 60 -19.12 1.38 -6.21
C VAL A 60 -18.37 2.70 -6.01
N LEU A 61 -17.65 2.85 -4.91
CA LEU A 61 -16.85 4.05 -4.63
C LEU A 61 -15.74 4.24 -5.68
N LEU A 62 -15.03 3.16 -6.02
CA LEU A 62 -14.02 3.16 -7.09
C LEU A 62 -14.61 3.51 -8.46
N SER A 63 -15.88 3.20 -8.74
CA SER A 63 -16.51 3.57 -10.00
C SER A 63 -16.91 5.05 -10.09
N SER A 64 -16.96 5.75 -8.95
CA SER A 64 -17.29 7.18 -8.91
C SER A 64 -16.20 8.02 -9.59
N GLY A 65 -16.60 8.88 -10.53
CA GLY A 65 -15.70 9.84 -11.17
C GLY A 65 -15.20 10.96 -10.25
N LYS A 66 -15.83 11.13 -9.06
CA LYS A 66 -15.47 12.15 -8.07
C LYS A 66 -14.60 11.62 -6.92
N LEU A 67 -14.30 10.31 -6.89
CA LEU A 67 -13.47 9.75 -5.83
C LEU A 67 -12.05 10.32 -5.90
N ASN A 68 -11.57 10.83 -4.76
CA ASN A 68 -10.14 11.12 -4.55
C ASN A 68 -9.44 9.84 -4.07
N PRO A 69 -8.59 9.19 -4.89
CA PRO A 69 -7.93 7.94 -4.53
C PRO A 69 -6.85 8.11 -3.48
N ASP A 70 -6.42 9.35 -3.19
CA ASP A 70 -5.32 9.67 -2.27
C ASP A 70 -5.80 10.27 -0.95
N GLN A 71 -7.12 10.30 -0.71
CA GLN A 71 -7.64 10.86 0.54
C GLN A 71 -7.19 10.00 1.74
N ALA A 72 -6.22 10.51 2.48
CA ALA A 72 -5.69 9.85 3.66
C ALA A 72 -6.64 9.99 4.88
N ASP A 73 -6.53 9.04 5.80
CA ASP A 73 -7.15 9.13 7.12
C ASP A 73 -6.37 10.08 8.04
N ARG A 74 -6.81 10.23 9.31
CA ARG A 74 -6.15 11.09 10.32
C ARG A 74 -4.71 10.69 10.65
N ARG A 75 -4.28 9.47 10.31
CA ARG A 75 -2.93 8.95 10.52
C ARG A 75 -2.04 9.11 9.30
N GLY A 76 -2.61 9.65 8.21
CA GLY A 76 -1.93 9.78 6.92
C GLY A 76 -1.93 8.49 6.09
N GLU A 77 -2.72 7.48 6.45
CA GLU A 77 -2.84 6.27 5.65
C GLU A 77 -3.77 6.50 4.46
N THR A 78 -3.23 6.32 3.25
CA THR A 78 -4.00 6.42 2.00
C THR A 78 -4.77 5.11 1.72
N PRO A 79 -5.84 5.15 0.89
CA PRO A 79 -6.52 3.94 0.46
C PRO A 79 -5.58 2.89 -0.16
N LEU A 80 -4.56 3.34 -0.92
CA LEU A 80 -3.56 2.46 -1.52
C LEU A 80 -2.72 1.73 -0.45
N MET A 81 -2.34 2.42 0.63
CA MET A 81 -1.63 1.81 1.75
C MET A 81 -2.50 0.77 2.46
N VAL A 82 -3.77 1.08 2.70
CA VAL A 82 -4.73 0.16 3.34
C VAL A 82 -4.96 -1.08 2.48
N ALA A 83 -5.15 -0.92 1.17
CA ALA A 83 -5.29 -2.06 0.25
C ALA A 83 -4.07 -2.99 0.29
N CYS A 84 -2.85 -2.42 0.37
CA CYS A 84 -1.61 -3.19 0.53
C CYS A 84 -1.53 -3.92 1.88
N THR A 85 -1.91 -3.24 2.98
CA THR A 85 -1.94 -3.84 4.33
C THR A 85 -2.90 -5.03 4.41
N LEU A 86 -4.07 -4.90 3.78
CA LEU A 86 -5.09 -5.95 3.71
C LEU A 86 -4.76 -7.05 2.69
N ASN A 87 -3.63 -6.94 1.98
CA ASN A 87 -3.23 -7.88 0.94
C ASN A 87 -4.32 -8.09 -0.13
N LYS A 88 -4.87 -7.00 -0.65
CA LYS A 88 -5.93 -6.98 -1.68
C LYS A 88 -5.39 -6.40 -2.99
N PRO A 89 -4.63 -7.17 -3.79
CA PRO A 89 -4.03 -6.68 -5.03
C PRO A 89 -5.04 -6.18 -6.05
N GLU A 90 -6.27 -6.69 -6.04
CA GLU A 90 -7.36 -6.21 -6.88
C GLU A 90 -7.75 -4.74 -6.56
N TRP A 91 -7.73 -4.35 -5.29
CA TRP A 91 -7.97 -2.97 -4.89
C TRP A 91 -6.77 -2.08 -5.18
N VAL A 92 -5.55 -2.62 -5.00
CA VAL A 92 -4.31 -1.93 -5.39
C VAL A 92 -4.35 -1.59 -6.88
N ALA A 93 -4.66 -2.56 -7.75
CA ALA A 93 -4.76 -2.34 -9.19
C ALA A 93 -5.82 -1.28 -9.55
N ALA A 94 -7.00 -1.35 -8.91
CA ALA A 94 -8.09 -0.41 -9.17
C ALA A 94 -7.76 1.02 -8.73
N LEU A 95 -7.09 1.19 -7.57
CA LEU A 95 -6.65 2.51 -7.09
C LEU A 95 -5.56 3.10 -7.99
N LEU A 96 -4.57 2.30 -8.41
CA LEU A 96 -3.53 2.73 -9.34
C LEU A 96 -4.12 3.13 -10.70
N ALA A 97 -5.11 2.39 -11.20
CA ALA A 97 -5.85 2.76 -12.42
C ALA A 97 -6.62 4.08 -12.28
N LYS A 98 -6.97 4.49 -11.05
CA LYS A 98 -7.56 5.80 -10.74
C LYS A 98 -6.53 6.92 -10.54
N GLY A 99 -5.25 6.62 -10.66
CA GLY A 99 -4.18 7.59 -10.49
C GLY A 99 -3.69 7.78 -9.05
N ALA A 100 -3.96 6.82 -8.16
CA ALA A 100 -3.44 6.86 -6.79
C ALA A 100 -1.91 6.98 -6.79
N GLN A 101 -1.38 7.87 -5.94
CA GLN A 101 0.04 8.12 -5.80
C GLN A 101 0.73 7.00 -5.02
N VAL A 102 1.89 6.56 -5.52
CA VAL A 102 2.65 5.45 -4.91
C VAL A 102 3.46 5.87 -3.68
N GLY A 103 3.60 7.19 -3.45
CA GLY A 103 4.38 7.78 -2.36
C GLY A 103 5.85 8.02 -2.70
N GLU A 104 6.53 8.79 -1.85
CA GLU A 104 7.91 9.28 -2.04
C GLU A 104 8.79 8.96 -0.83
N ASP A 105 10.10 9.27 -0.94
CA ASP A 105 11.06 9.14 0.17
C ASP A 105 10.69 10.00 1.38
N GLY A 106 11.08 9.54 2.54
CA GLY A 106 10.84 10.21 3.81
C GLY A 106 9.46 9.93 4.41
N GLN A 107 8.68 9.07 3.77
CA GLN A 107 7.35 8.66 4.23
C GLN A 107 7.21 7.14 4.23
N TRP A 108 6.29 6.62 5.03
CA TRP A 108 5.77 5.27 4.83
C TRP A 108 4.95 5.25 3.56
N THR A 109 5.16 4.26 2.70
CA THR A 109 4.49 4.17 1.40
C THR A 109 3.73 2.85 1.25
N ALA A 110 2.86 2.78 0.26
CA ALA A 110 2.14 1.55 -0.09
C ALA A 110 3.10 0.36 -0.34
N LEU A 111 4.32 0.62 -0.88
CA LEU A 111 5.31 -0.43 -1.12
C LEU A 111 5.88 -1.00 0.19
N HIS A 112 6.03 -0.20 1.25
CA HIS A 112 6.39 -0.69 2.58
C HIS A 112 5.29 -1.59 3.15
N ASN A 113 4.02 -1.19 3.01
CA ASN A 113 2.88 -1.97 3.48
C ASN A 113 2.72 -3.28 2.70
N ALA A 114 2.87 -3.27 1.37
CA ALA A 114 2.86 -4.47 0.55
C ALA A 114 3.99 -5.44 0.91
N ALA A 115 5.17 -4.91 1.20
CA ALA A 115 6.32 -5.70 1.67
C ALA A 115 6.05 -6.32 3.04
N ALA A 116 5.50 -5.56 3.99
CA ALA A 116 5.16 -6.03 5.34
C ALA A 116 4.03 -7.07 5.34
N SER A 117 3.00 -6.89 4.50
CA SER A 117 1.91 -7.86 4.35
C SER A 117 2.35 -9.14 3.60
N GLY A 118 3.40 -9.04 2.78
CA GLY A 118 3.92 -10.15 1.99
C GLY A 118 3.30 -10.30 0.60
N SER A 119 2.59 -9.27 0.12
CA SER A 119 1.88 -9.29 -1.17
C SER A 119 2.84 -9.10 -2.35
N SER A 120 3.34 -10.19 -2.91
CA SER A 120 4.20 -10.15 -4.10
C SER A 120 3.52 -9.51 -5.31
N GLU A 121 2.22 -9.73 -5.48
CA GLU A 121 1.45 -9.14 -6.58
C GLU A 121 1.30 -7.62 -6.41
N SER A 122 0.96 -7.15 -5.20
CA SER A 122 0.91 -5.70 -4.93
C SER A 122 2.26 -5.01 -5.12
N ILE A 123 3.37 -5.68 -4.69
CA ILE A 123 4.73 -5.19 -4.93
C ILE A 123 4.98 -4.99 -6.43
N GLU A 124 4.65 -5.99 -7.25
CA GLU A 124 4.84 -5.92 -8.70
C GLU A 124 4.00 -4.80 -9.34
N LEU A 125 2.73 -4.67 -8.94
CA LEU A 125 1.83 -3.61 -9.41
C LEU A 125 2.38 -2.21 -9.07
N LEU A 126 2.80 -2.00 -7.82
CA LEU A 126 3.34 -0.72 -7.36
C LEU A 126 4.63 -0.33 -8.12
N VAL A 127 5.58 -1.28 -8.28
CA VAL A 127 6.83 -1.02 -9.00
C VAL A 127 6.56 -0.73 -10.48
N LYS A 128 5.65 -1.46 -11.13
CA LYS A 128 5.21 -1.18 -12.51
C LYS A 128 4.56 0.20 -12.65
N SER A 129 3.91 0.68 -11.59
CA SER A 129 3.29 2.02 -11.53
C SER A 129 4.24 3.13 -11.10
N GLY A 130 5.55 2.86 -11.04
CA GLY A 130 6.58 3.86 -10.78
C GLY A 130 7.04 3.98 -9.33
N ALA A 131 6.58 3.11 -8.42
CA ALA A 131 7.11 3.11 -7.06
C ALA A 131 8.61 2.81 -7.06
N ARG A 132 9.39 3.63 -6.37
CA ARG A 132 10.84 3.39 -6.21
C ARG A 132 11.06 2.15 -5.35
N ILE A 133 11.78 1.17 -5.89
CA ILE A 133 12.00 -0.13 -5.24
C ILE A 133 12.69 -0.01 -3.88
N ASP A 134 13.61 0.95 -3.75
CA ASP A 134 14.38 1.26 -2.55
C ASP A 134 13.90 2.56 -1.87
N VAL A 135 12.59 2.88 -1.96
CA VAL A 135 12.00 4.03 -1.30
C VAL A 135 12.28 3.98 0.21
N LEU A 136 12.65 5.12 0.80
CA LEU A 136 13.03 5.22 2.21
C LEU A 136 11.88 5.73 3.06
N SER A 137 11.60 5.05 4.16
CA SER A 137 10.72 5.54 5.23
C SER A 137 11.43 6.64 6.06
N PRO A 138 10.75 7.29 7.03
CA PRO A 138 11.36 8.32 7.88
C PRO A 138 12.61 7.89 8.65
N ASN A 139 12.80 6.59 8.87
CA ASN A 139 13.99 6.01 9.54
C ASN A 139 14.89 5.23 8.58
N ASP A 140 14.84 5.54 7.29
CA ASP A 140 15.61 4.93 6.20
C ASP A 140 15.36 3.41 6.03
N THR A 141 14.23 2.90 6.52
CA THR A 141 13.85 1.50 6.28
C THR A 141 13.34 1.37 4.84
N THR A 142 13.86 0.36 4.10
CA THR A 142 13.38 0.03 2.75
C THR A 142 12.27 -1.02 2.78
N PRO A 143 11.47 -1.16 1.71
CA PRO A 143 10.50 -2.26 1.58
C PRO A 143 11.14 -3.65 1.74
N LEU A 144 12.36 -3.86 1.22
CA LEU A 144 13.09 -5.11 1.40
C LEU A 144 13.40 -5.40 2.87
N MET A 145 13.79 -4.39 3.66
CA MET A 145 14.00 -4.53 5.10
C MET A 145 12.69 -4.87 5.82
N MET A 146 11.56 -4.27 5.42
CA MET A 146 10.24 -4.59 5.98
C MET A 146 9.86 -6.05 5.71
N ALA A 147 9.94 -6.51 4.46
CA ALA A 147 9.64 -7.90 4.10
C ALA A 147 10.51 -8.88 4.89
N ALA A 148 11.81 -8.61 5.01
CA ALA A 148 12.75 -9.45 5.75
C ALA A 148 12.45 -9.48 7.26
N ARG A 149 12.10 -8.33 7.86
CA ARG A 149 11.72 -8.21 9.28
C ARG A 149 10.47 -9.01 9.60
N GLU A 150 9.47 -8.93 8.74
CA GLU A 150 8.20 -9.65 8.90
C GLU A 150 8.28 -11.12 8.43
N GLY A 151 9.46 -11.58 7.98
CA GLY A 151 9.67 -12.94 7.50
C GLY A 151 8.88 -13.28 6.24
N ARG A 152 8.60 -12.29 5.41
CA ARG A 152 7.81 -12.44 4.17
C ARG A 152 8.72 -12.90 3.03
N GLU A 153 9.02 -14.19 3.00
CA GLU A 153 10.00 -14.77 2.06
C GLU A 153 9.66 -14.51 0.59
N ALA A 154 8.39 -14.73 0.18
CA ALA A 154 7.97 -14.51 -1.18
C ALA A 154 8.13 -13.03 -1.61
N ALA A 155 7.72 -12.10 -0.75
CA ALA A 155 7.89 -10.66 -0.98
C ALA A 155 9.38 -10.26 -1.01
N THR A 156 10.20 -10.81 -0.11
CA THR A 156 11.65 -10.58 -0.11
C THR A 156 12.29 -11.02 -1.43
N ARG A 157 11.96 -12.23 -1.91
CA ARG A 157 12.47 -12.73 -3.20
C ARG A 157 11.96 -11.90 -4.37
N MET A 158 10.70 -11.45 -4.33
CA MET A 158 10.14 -10.58 -5.37
C MET A 158 10.88 -9.25 -5.41
N LEU A 159 11.08 -8.57 -4.27
CA LEU A 159 11.83 -7.31 -4.21
C LEU A 159 13.27 -7.48 -4.72
N LEU A 160 13.98 -8.55 -4.33
CA LEU A 160 15.31 -8.85 -4.83
C LEU A 160 15.34 -9.13 -6.35
N LYS A 161 14.30 -9.79 -6.87
CA LYS A 161 14.12 -10.05 -8.32
C LYS A 161 13.90 -8.75 -9.08
N LEU A 162 13.14 -7.82 -8.51
CA LEU A 162 12.87 -6.51 -9.08
C LEU A 162 14.03 -5.50 -8.93
N GLY A 163 15.12 -5.91 -8.26
CA GLY A 163 16.35 -5.12 -8.20
C GLY A 163 16.55 -4.32 -6.92
N ALA A 164 15.80 -4.61 -5.85
CA ALA A 164 16.04 -3.98 -4.55
C ALA A 164 17.48 -4.19 -4.07
N ASN A 165 18.07 -3.13 -3.52
CA ASN A 165 19.44 -3.14 -3.00
C ASN A 165 19.50 -3.72 -1.58
N PRO A 166 20.05 -4.95 -1.38
CA PRO A 166 20.11 -5.58 -0.08
C PRO A 166 21.17 -4.97 0.85
N GLY A 167 22.08 -4.15 0.33
CA GLY A 167 23.17 -3.53 1.08
C GLY A 167 22.80 -2.23 1.79
N LEU A 168 21.63 -1.65 1.52
CA LEU A 168 21.17 -0.44 2.20
C LEU A 168 20.99 -0.71 3.69
N LYS A 169 21.25 0.32 4.50
CA LYS A 169 21.08 0.27 5.96
C LYS A 169 20.17 1.41 6.40
N ASN A 170 19.33 1.11 7.38
CA ASN A 170 18.52 2.14 8.03
C ASN A 170 19.31 2.88 9.13
N GLN A 171 18.68 3.87 9.77
CA GLN A 171 19.31 4.66 10.85
C GLN A 171 19.76 3.82 12.05
N ALA A 172 19.16 2.67 12.27
CA ALA A 172 19.59 1.72 13.31
C ALA A 172 20.77 0.82 12.87
N GLY A 173 21.30 1.00 11.67
CA GLY A 173 22.43 0.25 11.11
C GLY A 173 22.06 -1.14 10.57
N TYR A 174 20.80 -1.53 10.54
CA TYR A 174 20.36 -2.82 10.00
C TYR A 174 20.10 -2.75 8.50
N ASN A 175 20.57 -3.77 7.78
CA ASN A 175 20.13 -4.08 6.41
C ASN A 175 19.08 -5.21 6.44
N ALA A 176 18.59 -5.61 5.25
CA ALA A 176 17.58 -6.65 5.14
C ALA A 176 18.05 -8.01 5.69
N ALA A 177 19.32 -8.39 5.47
CA ALA A 177 19.89 -9.63 6.03
C ALA A 177 19.93 -9.59 7.56
N GLY A 178 20.31 -8.45 8.16
CA GLY A 178 20.29 -8.25 9.60
C GLY A 178 18.91 -8.42 10.22
N TYR A 179 17.87 -7.93 9.55
CA TYR A 179 16.47 -8.13 9.98
C TYR A 179 16.04 -9.60 9.85
N ALA A 180 16.42 -10.30 8.76
CA ALA A 180 16.12 -11.72 8.60
C ALA A 180 16.79 -12.58 9.70
N ILE A 181 18.05 -12.27 10.08
CA ILE A 181 18.74 -12.91 11.20
C ILE A 181 17.97 -12.69 12.51
N LYS A 182 17.56 -11.43 12.77
CA LYS A 182 16.82 -11.05 13.98
C LYS A 182 15.47 -11.75 14.07
N ALA A 183 14.83 -11.99 12.92
CA ALA A 183 13.58 -12.75 12.79
C ALA A 183 13.79 -14.28 12.81
N ASN A 184 15.02 -14.76 13.08
CA ASN A 184 15.43 -16.17 13.06
C ASN A 184 15.19 -16.88 11.70
N ARG A 185 15.31 -16.15 10.59
CA ARG A 185 15.14 -16.63 9.21
C ARG A 185 16.52 -16.78 8.56
N LYS A 186 17.29 -17.76 8.98
CA LYS A 186 18.70 -17.93 8.57
C LYS A 186 18.87 -18.17 7.08
N GLU A 187 18.01 -19.00 6.49
CA GLU A 187 18.03 -19.31 5.05
C GLU A 187 17.76 -18.05 4.21
N LEU A 188 16.74 -17.27 4.61
CA LEU A 188 16.43 -16.01 3.96
C LEU A 188 17.57 -15.00 4.08
N ALA A 189 18.19 -14.90 5.27
CA ALA A 189 19.36 -14.05 5.47
C ALA A 189 20.51 -14.43 4.54
N PHE A 190 20.77 -15.74 4.40
CA PHE A 190 21.80 -16.25 3.49
C PHE A 190 21.51 -15.90 2.02
N GLU A 191 20.26 -16.06 1.57
CA GLU A 191 19.83 -15.66 0.22
C GLU A 191 20.08 -14.15 -0.03
N ILE A 192 19.71 -13.30 0.94
CA ILE A 192 19.91 -11.84 0.86
C ILE A 192 21.41 -11.51 0.79
N MET A 193 22.24 -12.09 1.67
CA MET A 193 23.69 -11.87 1.67
C MET A 193 24.36 -12.35 0.38
N LYS A 194 23.93 -13.48 -0.17
CA LYS A 194 24.42 -13.99 -1.46
C LYS A 194 24.12 -12.99 -2.58
N LYS A 195 22.92 -12.40 -2.59
CA LYS A 195 22.54 -11.38 -3.58
C LYS A 195 23.35 -10.09 -3.41
N GLU A 196 23.56 -9.65 -2.15
CA GLU A 196 24.39 -8.48 -1.84
C GLU A 196 25.84 -8.68 -2.35
N ARG A 197 26.44 -9.85 -2.08
CA ARG A 197 27.79 -10.17 -2.54
C ARG A 197 27.88 -10.16 -4.07
N ALA A 198 26.89 -10.75 -4.76
CA ALA A 198 26.86 -10.78 -6.21
C ALA A 198 26.81 -9.37 -6.83
N LEU A 199 26.07 -8.44 -6.21
CA LEU A 199 26.01 -7.04 -6.65
C LEU A 199 27.33 -6.30 -6.45
N ARG A 200 28.06 -6.58 -5.36
CA ARG A 200 29.39 -5.97 -5.08
C ARG A 200 30.47 -6.47 -6.03
N THR A 201 30.36 -7.71 -6.52
CA THR A 201 31.37 -8.34 -7.40
C THR A 201 31.03 -8.21 -8.89
N ALA A 202 29.85 -7.69 -9.22
CA ALA A 202 29.47 -7.46 -10.61
C ALA A 202 30.38 -6.40 -11.24
N PRO A 203 30.96 -6.65 -12.44
CA PRO A 203 31.75 -5.64 -13.13
C PRO A 203 30.86 -4.42 -13.42
N LEU A 204 31.40 -3.22 -13.20
CA LEU A 204 30.75 -1.96 -13.57
C LEU A 204 30.36 -2.05 -15.04
N LYS A 205 29.07 -1.90 -15.34
CA LYS A 205 28.63 -1.78 -16.75
C LYS A 205 29.38 -0.62 -17.38
N PRO A 206 30.04 -0.80 -18.52
CA PRO A 206 30.70 0.31 -19.20
C PRO A 206 29.66 1.40 -19.46
N ASN A 207 30.00 2.64 -19.06
CA ASN A 207 29.20 3.81 -19.35
C ASN A 207 28.94 3.83 -20.87
N LYS A 208 27.68 3.71 -21.26
CA LYS A 208 27.30 4.07 -22.62
C LYS A 208 27.39 5.59 -22.74
N THR A 209 28.59 6.07 -23.02
CA THR A 209 28.77 7.42 -23.57
C THR A 209 28.13 7.43 -24.96
N ASN A 210 27.02 8.11 -25.06
CA ASN A 210 26.53 8.69 -26.32
C ASN A 210 26.73 10.17 -26.26
#